data_68a59be49a582a11845dadf2dcb03c01
#
_entry.id   68a59be49a582a11845dadf2dcb03c01
#
_cell.length_a   1.000
_cell.length_b   1.000
_cell.length_c   1.000
_cell.angle_alpha   90.00
_cell.angle_beta   90.00
_cell.angle_gamma   90.00
#
_symmetry.space_group_name_H-M   'P 1'
#
loop_
_entity.id
_entity.type
_entity.pdbx_description
1 polymer ?
#
loop_
_entity_poly.entity_id
_entity_poly.type
_entity_poly.pdbx_seq_one_letter_code
_entity_poly.pdbx_strand_id
1 'polypeptide(L)'
;LSVPGFGCPDLILVNAPTRAVTGAFWDASEMNWQHKPEHYAAIAFHEDDIYDFNWESDFSFVIPPKMPSGIYVMRISYENDYDAIPFFVCPEKEQPTAKLCVLVSTFTYVIYGNHARPDYNETWLQRISDWNAYPHNPAQFQSYGLSTYNNHSDGSGICHASHKRPLFNLRPGYITFGQADCSGLRHFQADSHLISWLHAKGIDYDIVTDEELHNEGVEAIQQYKAVVTGSHPEYHTSETLDALTPVSYTHLTLPTMCVVDV
;
A
#
# COMPACT_ATOMS: atom_id res chain seq x y z
N LEU A 1 -17.54 -4.75 -0.11
CA LEU A 1 -18.89 -4.36 -0.58
C LEU A 1 -18.98 -4.60 -2.08
N SER A 2 -19.29 -5.81 -2.52
CA SER A 2 -19.79 -6.00 -3.89
C SER A 2 -21.28 -5.67 -3.86
N VAL A 3 -21.63 -4.42 -4.07
CA VAL A 3 -22.99 -4.07 -4.44
C VAL A 3 -23.15 -4.47 -5.91
N PRO A 4 -24.00 -5.49 -6.24
CA PRO A 4 -24.24 -5.85 -7.62
C PRO A 4 -24.87 -4.64 -8.33
N GLY A 5 -24.20 -4.11 -9.35
CA GLY A 5 -24.75 -3.04 -10.20
C GLY A 5 -24.02 -1.71 -10.18
N PHE A 6 -23.05 -1.50 -9.30
CA PHE A 6 -22.16 -0.34 -9.43
C PHE A 6 -20.96 -0.75 -10.30
N GLY A 7 -21.16 -0.70 -11.61
CA GLY A 7 -20.06 -0.58 -12.54
C GLY A 7 -19.30 0.70 -12.17
N CYS A 8 -17.98 0.64 -12.16
CA CYS A 8 -17.15 1.84 -12.03
C CYS A 8 -17.16 2.52 -13.41
N PRO A 9 -18.00 3.53 -13.67
CA PRO A 9 -18.21 4.01 -15.05
C PRO A 9 -17.03 4.80 -15.59
N ASP A 10 -16.12 5.27 -14.74
CA ASP A 10 -15.07 6.21 -15.11
C ASP A 10 -13.71 5.89 -14.47
N LEU A 11 -13.31 4.63 -14.51
CA LEU A 11 -11.96 4.22 -14.09
C LEU A 11 -10.90 5.05 -14.82
N ILE A 12 -10.01 5.67 -14.05
CA ILE A 12 -8.83 6.31 -14.60
C ILE A 12 -7.73 5.26 -14.68
N LEU A 13 -7.30 4.96 -15.91
CA LEU A 13 -6.21 4.04 -16.16
C LEU A 13 -4.87 4.76 -16.17
N VAL A 14 -3.81 4.01 -15.91
CA VAL A 14 -2.44 4.50 -16.07
C VAL A 14 -2.18 4.72 -17.55
N ASN A 15 -1.88 5.95 -17.94
CA ASN A 15 -1.54 6.30 -19.32
C ASN A 15 -0.03 6.13 -19.59
N ALA A 16 0.49 4.95 -19.31
CA ALA A 16 1.86 4.56 -19.60
C ALA A 16 1.86 3.28 -20.45
N PRO A 17 2.61 3.24 -21.54
CA PRO A 17 2.68 2.04 -22.36
C PRO A 17 3.47 0.95 -21.64
N THR A 18 2.94 -0.25 -21.66
CA THR A 18 3.60 -1.44 -21.10
C THR A 18 4.54 -2.10 -22.08
N ARG A 19 4.30 -1.89 -23.39
CA ARG A 19 5.14 -2.38 -24.47
C ARG A 19 5.09 -1.45 -25.67
N ALA A 20 6.26 -1.04 -26.14
CA ALA A 20 6.41 -0.35 -27.41
C ALA A 20 7.15 -1.26 -28.41
N VAL A 21 6.55 -1.50 -29.57
CA VAL A 21 7.14 -2.29 -30.63
C VAL A 21 7.76 -1.34 -31.64
N THR A 22 9.07 -1.46 -31.85
CA THR A 22 9.81 -0.63 -32.82
C THR A 22 9.35 -0.88 -34.23
N GLY A 23 9.23 0.19 -35.02
CA GLY A 23 8.82 0.18 -36.43
C GLY A 23 9.99 0.26 -37.39
N ALA A 24 9.65 0.38 -38.69
CA ALA A 24 10.63 0.44 -39.77
C ALA A 24 11.56 1.66 -39.72
N PHE A 25 11.13 2.74 -39.05
CA PHE A 25 11.91 3.99 -38.91
C PHE A 25 12.69 4.08 -37.61
N TRP A 26 12.71 3.00 -36.81
CA TRP A 26 13.45 2.97 -35.56
C TRP A 26 14.97 3.09 -35.79
N ASP A 27 15.57 4.10 -35.20
CA ASP A 27 17.02 4.39 -35.28
C ASP A 27 17.70 4.46 -33.88
N ALA A 28 16.96 4.15 -32.80
CA ALA A 28 17.40 4.22 -31.41
C ALA A 28 17.78 5.63 -30.93
N SER A 29 17.42 6.69 -31.63
CA SER A 29 17.76 8.08 -31.23
C SER A 29 16.83 8.65 -30.16
N GLU A 30 15.63 8.07 -29.99
CA GLU A 30 14.65 8.50 -29.00
C GLU A 30 13.88 7.27 -28.48
N MET A 31 13.90 7.08 -27.17
CA MET A 31 13.24 5.95 -26.51
C MET A 31 11.80 6.29 -26.07
N ASN A 32 11.46 7.56 -26.04
CA ASN A 32 10.10 7.97 -25.70
C ASN A 32 9.23 8.02 -26.95
N TRP A 33 8.25 7.12 -27.01
CA TRP A 33 7.30 7.01 -28.11
C TRP A 33 6.49 8.28 -28.36
N GLN A 34 6.26 9.11 -27.34
CA GLN A 34 5.55 10.40 -27.48
C GLN A 34 6.35 11.44 -28.25
N HIS A 35 7.69 11.37 -28.18
CA HIS A 35 8.59 12.32 -28.86
C HIS A 35 8.83 11.93 -30.32
N LYS A 36 8.81 10.63 -30.63
CA LYS A 36 9.02 10.11 -31.99
C LYS A 36 8.09 8.94 -32.29
N PRO A 37 6.77 9.19 -32.41
CA PRO A 37 5.79 8.11 -32.64
C PRO A 37 6.03 7.32 -33.92
N GLU A 38 6.63 7.94 -34.94
CA GLU A 38 6.97 7.28 -36.21
C GLU A 38 8.03 6.17 -36.09
N HIS A 39 8.76 6.13 -34.97
CA HIS A 39 9.71 5.05 -34.68
C HIS A 39 9.02 3.76 -34.23
N TYR A 40 7.74 3.79 -33.92
CA TYR A 40 7.02 2.67 -33.32
C TYR A 40 5.92 2.16 -34.22
N ALA A 41 5.85 0.84 -34.36
CA ALA A 41 4.82 0.16 -35.14
C ALA A 41 3.54 -0.09 -34.32
N ALA A 42 3.70 -0.27 -33.00
CA ALA A 42 2.60 -0.47 -32.08
C ALA A 42 2.99 -0.05 -30.67
N ILE A 43 2.01 0.38 -29.89
CA ILE A 43 2.14 0.72 -28.46
C ILE A 43 0.98 0.04 -27.76
N ALA A 44 1.30 -0.78 -26.75
CA ALA A 44 0.33 -1.51 -25.96
C ALA A 44 0.17 -0.87 -24.59
N PHE A 45 -1.08 -0.75 -24.16
CA PHE A 45 -1.48 -0.33 -22.82
C PHE A 45 -2.29 -1.47 -22.19
N HIS A 46 -2.21 -1.61 -20.88
CA HIS A 46 -3.08 -2.51 -20.17
C HIS A 46 -4.33 -1.77 -19.66
N GLU A 47 -5.49 -2.39 -19.80
CA GLU A 47 -6.78 -1.86 -19.36
C GLU A 47 -7.03 -2.12 -17.85
N ASP A 48 -6.16 -2.87 -17.21
CA ASP A 48 -6.19 -3.24 -15.79
C ASP A 48 -5.08 -2.58 -14.95
N ASP A 49 -4.28 -1.69 -15.54
CA ASP A 49 -3.38 -0.79 -14.82
C ASP A 49 -4.19 0.41 -14.28
N ILE A 50 -4.78 0.24 -13.09
CA ILE A 50 -5.70 1.20 -12.50
C ILE A 50 -4.92 2.28 -11.74
N TYR A 51 -5.12 3.55 -12.11
CA TYR A 51 -4.61 4.70 -11.39
C TYR A 51 -5.58 5.17 -10.30
N ASP A 52 -6.87 5.30 -10.62
CA ASP A 52 -7.90 5.80 -9.71
C ASP A 52 -9.24 5.17 -10.08
N PHE A 53 -10.00 4.73 -9.07
CA PHE A 53 -11.37 4.27 -9.25
C PHE A 53 -12.35 5.41 -9.50
N ASN A 54 -11.91 6.64 -9.30
CA ASN A 54 -12.69 7.86 -9.53
C ASN A 54 -14.09 7.83 -8.87
N TRP A 55 -14.17 7.22 -7.69
CA TRP A 55 -15.44 7.20 -6.96
C TRP A 55 -15.76 8.56 -6.38
N GLU A 56 -17.02 8.95 -6.47
CA GLU A 56 -17.51 10.08 -5.71
C GLU A 56 -17.43 9.81 -4.21
N SER A 57 -17.16 10.86 -3.43
CA SER A 57 -17.12 10.75 -1.97
C SER A 57 -18.51 10.57 -1.41
N ASP A 58 -18.79 9.44 -0.76
CA ASP A 58 -20.06 9.20 -0.05
C ASP A 58 -20.15 10.02 1.23
N PHE A 59 -19.05 10.24 1.92
CA PHE A 59 -18.98 11.02 3.16
C PHE A 59 -17.56 11.57 3.38
N SER A 60 -17.46 12.55 4.26
CA SER A 60 -16.20 13.09 4.76
C SER A 60 -16.13 13.01 6.28
N PHE A 61 -14.96 12.73 6.81
CA PHE A 61 -14.67 12.72 8.24
C PHE A 61 -13.56 13.72 8.54
N VAL A 62 -13.83 14.67 9.42
CA VAL A 62 -12.82 15.62 9.88
C VAL A 62 -12.17 15.05 11.12
N ILE A 63 -10.85 14.86 11.07
CA ILE A 63 -10.08 14.38 12.22
C ILE A 63 -10.17 15.43 13.35
N PRO A 64 -10.64 15.03 14.55
CA PRO A 64 -10.71 15.96 15.68
C PRO A 64 -9.31 16.48 16.07
N PRO A 65 -9.14 17.78 16.38
CA PRO A 65 -7.83 18.38 16.65
C PRO A 65 -7.02 17.74 17.80
N LYS A 66 -7.69 16.98 18.68
CA LYS A 66 -7.05 16.29 19.83
C LYS A 66 -7.03 14.78 19.66
N MET A 67 -7.27 14.28 18.46
CA MET A 67 -7.19 12.84 18.21
C MET A 67 -5.72 12.42 18.29
N PRO A 68 -5.35 11.50 19.20
CA PRO A 68 -3.96 11.08 19.33
C PRO A 68 -3.43 10.48 18.03
N SER A 69 -2.12 10.59 17.80
CA SER A 69 -1.47 9.88 16.72
C SER A 69 -1.66 8.37 16.89
N GLY A 70 -1.95 7.67 15.78
CA GLY A 70 -2.24 6.24 15.83
C GLY A 70 -2.89 5.69 14.55
N ILE A 71 -3.15 4.38 14.59
CA ILE A 71 -3.90 3.69 13.55
C ILE A 71 -5.34 3.55 14.00
N TYR A 72 -6.26 4.00 13.18
CA TYR A 72 -7.71 3.97 13.43
C TYR A 72 -8.44 3.23 12.33
N VAL A 73 -9.66 2.87 12.61
CA VAL A 73 -10.52 2.15 11.66
C VAL A 73 -11.87 2.85 11.55
N MET A 74 -12.27 3.19 10.32
CA MET A 74 -13.63 3.55 10.02
C MET A 74 -14.44 2.28 9.77
N ARG A 75 -15.35 1.96 10.68
CA ARG A 75 -16.25 0.82 10.52
C ARG A 75 -17.53 1.27 9.84
N ILE A 76 -17.81 0.67 8.69
CA ILE A 76 -19.05 0.87 7.93
C ILE A 76 -19.89 -0.37 8.10
N SER A 77 -21.10 -0.22 8.63
CA SER A 77 -22.01 -1.37 8.87
C SER A 77 -23.24 -1.24 8.00
N TYR A 78 -23.69 -2.37 7.45
CA TYR A 78 -24.90 -2.50 6.67
C TYR A 78 -25.60 -3.82 7.05
N GLU A 79 -26.82 -3.75 7.56
CA GLU A 79 -27.56 -4.88 8.07
C GLU A 79 -26.74 -5.69 9.12
N ASN A 80 -26.40 -6.94 8.80
CA ASN A 80 -25.62 -7.84 9.66
C ASN A 80 -24.14 -7.94 9.25
N ASP A 81 -23.72 -7.13 8.29
CA ASP A 81 -22.36 -7.12 7.74
C ASP A 81 -21.63 -5.81 8.03
N TYR A 82 -20.32 -5.81 7.90
CA TYR A 82 -19.52 -4.60 8.03
C TYR A 82 -18.24 -4.68 7.22
N ASP A 83 -17.74 -3.52 6.85
CA ASP A 83 -16.36 -3.36 6.39
C ASP A 83 -15.59 -2.42 7.33
N ALA A 84 -14.27 -2.51 7.32
CA ALA A 84 -13.39 -1.77 8.20
C ALA A 84 -12.22 -1.18 7.40
N ILE A 85 -12.21 0.15 7.29
CA ILE A 85 -11.23 0.89 6.50
C ILE A 85 -10.23 1.53 7.47
N PRO A 86 -8.97 1.08 7.52
CA PRO A 86 -7.96 1.70 8.36
C PRO A 86 -7.51 3.05 7.78
N PHE A 87 -7.17 3.96 8.68
CA PHE A 87 -6.53 5.23 8.37
C PHE A 87 -5.53 5.59 9.46
N PHE A 88 -4.59 6.46 9.11
CA PHE A 88 -3.50 6.85 9.99
C PHE A 88 -3.70 8.30 10.44
N VAL A 89 -3.49 8.55 11.72
CA VAL A 89 -3.46 9.91 12.28
C VAL A 89 -2.03 10.21 12.66
N CYS A 90 -1.42 11.11 11.92
CA CYS A 90 -0.07 11.61 12.19
C CYS A 90 -0.14 12.86 13.06
N PRO A 91 0.89 13.21 13.85
CA PRO A 91 0.96 14.48 14.54
C PRO A 91 1.06 15.63 13.51
N GLU A 92 0.76 16.85 13.97
CA GLU A 92 1.03 18.03 13.14
C GLU A 92 2.55 18.14 12.88
N LYS A 93 2.89 18.64 11.72
CA LYS A 93 4.29 18.84 11.32
C LYS A 93 5.10 19.54 12.43
N GLU A 94 6.26 18.99 12.75
CA GLU A 94 7.18 19.46 13.78
C GLU A 94 6.59 19.52 15.20
N GLN A 95 5.45 18.88 15.46
CA GLN A 95 4.79 18.83 16.77
C GLN A 95 4.64 17.38 17.27
N PRO A 96 5.73 16.66 17.52
CA PRO A 96 5.65 15.29 18.02
C PRO A 96 4.98 15.26 19.38
N THR A 97 4.14 14.25 19.60
CA THR A 97 3.49 14.04 20.91
C THR A 97 4.21 12.97 21.75
N ALA A 98 5.10 12.20 21.12
CA ALA A 98 5.89 11.15 21.75
C ALA A 98 7.40 11.29 21.42
N LYS A 99 8.21 10.45 22.05
CA LYS A 99 9.66 10.34 21.77
C LYS A 99 9.99 9.28 20.75
N LEU A 100 9.08 8.36 20.51
CA LEU A 100 9.19 7.25 19.58
C LEU A 100 8.29 7.53 18.38
N CYS A 101 8.86 7.41 17.20
CA CYS A 101 8.13 7.36 15.94
C CYS A 101 8.02 5.91 15.45
N VAL A 102 6.84 5.49 15.07
CA VAL A 102 6.63 4.29 14.26
C VAL A 102 6.37 4.73 12.83
N LEU A 103 7.35 4.53 11.97
CA LEU A 103 7.25 4.80 10.53
C LEU A 103 6.58 3.60 9.87
N VAL A 104 5.33 3.78 9.45
CA VAL A 104 4.55 2.72 8.80
C VAL A 104 4.78 2.71 7.29
N SER A 105 5.05 1.52 6.75
CA SER A 105 5.50 1.31 5.38
C SER A 105 4.32 1.31 4.39
N THR A 106 3.61 2.45 4.28
CA THR A 106 2.38 2.57 3.49
C THR A 106 2.60 2.34 2.00
N PHE A 107 3.76 2.70 1.45
CA PHE A 107 4.09 2.40 0.05
C PHE A 107 4.21 0.88 -0.17
N THR A 108 4.86 0.18 0.74
CA THR A 108 4.94 -1.28 0.69
C THR A 108 3.54 -1.92 0.76
N TYR A 109 2.65 -1.39 1.60
CA TYR A 109 1.28 -1.90 1.69
C TYR A 109 0.52 -1.78 0.37
N VAL A 110 0.73 -0.69 -0.38
CA VAL A 110 0.10 -0.45 -1.68
C VAL A 110 0.68 -1.37 -2.76
N ILE A 111 2.00 -1.49 -2.82
CA ILE A 111 2.70 -2.32 -3.81
C ILE A 111 2.29 -3.79 -3.70
N TYR A 112 2.23 -4.32 -2.48
CA TYR A 112 1.75 -5.68 -2.21
C TYR A 112 0.22 -5.79 -2.18
N GLY A 113 -0.48 -4.67 -2.31
CA GLY A 113 -1.93 -4.61 -2.25
C GLY A 113 -2.59 -5.53 -3.27
N ASN A 114 -3.59 -6.28 -2.82
CA ASN A 114 -4.37 -7.21 -3.65
C ASN A 114 -3.52 -8.32 -4.32
N HIS A 115 -2.49 -8.81 -3.63
CA HIS A 115 -1.68 -9.91 -4.14
C HIS A 115 -2.52 -11.19 -4.20
N ALA A 116 -2.97 -11.57 -5.40
CA ALA A 116 -3.66 -12.81 -5.66
C ALA A 116 -2.66 -13.97 -5.64
N ARG A 117 -2.64 -14.73 -4.56
CA ARG A 117 -1.70 -15.82 -4.33
C ARG A 117 -2.30 -17.17 -4.74
N PRO A 118 -1.48 -18.11 -5.25
CA PRO A 118 -1.95 -19.44 -5.63
C PRO A 118 -2.31 -20.33 -4.42
N ASP A 119 -1.88 -19.97 -3.20
CA ASP A 119 -2.11 -20.73 -1.97
C ASP A 119 -3.39 -20.34 -1.21
N TYR A 120 -4.32 -19.62 -1.84
CA TYR A 120 -5.68 -19.39 -1.36
C TYR A 120 -6.56 -20.65 -1.61
N ASN A 121 -6.18 -21.73 -0.97
CA ASN A 121 -6.78 -23.08 -1.08
C ASN A 121 -7.67 -23.41 0.12
N GLU A 122 -8.06 -24.67 0.23
CA GLU A 122 -8.91 -25.16 1.34
C GLU A 122 -8.28 -24.89 2.73
N THR A 123 -6.97 -25.00 2.87
CA THR A 123 -6.28 -24.73 4.14
C THR A 123 -6.41 -23.24 4.51
N TRP A 124 -6.29 -22.33 3.54
CA TRP A 124 -6.51 -20.92 3.74
C TRP A 124 -7.98 -20.64 4.14
N LEU A 125 -8.94 -21.22 3.42
CA LEU A 125 -10.37 -21.07 3.70
C LEU A 125 -10.74 -21.58 5.11
N GLN A 126 -10.18 -22.72 5.52
CA GLN A 126 -10.39 -23.24 6.86
C GLN A 126 -9.88 -22.27 7.92
N ARG A 127 -8.69 -21.71 7.72
CA ARG A 127 -8.10 -20.73 8.63
C ARG A 127 -8.91 -19.45 8.72
N ILE A 128 -9.44 -18.96 7.60
CA ILE A 128 -10.36 -17.82 7.57
C ILE A 128 -11.60 -18.11 8.45
N SER A 129 -12.18 -19.29 8.29
CA SER A 129 -13.34 -19.70 9.06
C SER A 129 -13.04 -19.83 10.56
N ASP A 130 -11.94 -20.51 10.92
CA ASP A 130 -11.57 -20.79 12.32
C ASP A 130 -11.26 -19.50 13.10
N TRP A 131 -10.73 -18.50 12.42
CA TRP A 131 -10.32 -17.25 13.04
C TRP A 131 -11.31 -16.10 12.84
N ASN A 132 -12.43 -16.36 12.15
CA ASN A 132 -13.37 -15.33 11.71
C ASN A 132 -12.62 -14.14 11.05
N ALA A 133 -11.69 -14.50 10.17
CA ALA A 133 -10.83 -13.54 9.50
C ALA A 133 -11.51 -12.92 8.27
N TYR A 134 -10.90 -11.92 7.66
CA TYR A 134 -11.43 -11.25 6.48
C TYR A 134 -11.59 -12.25 5.31
N PRO A 135 -12.79 -12.45 4.75
CA PRO A 135 -13.07 -13.63 3.93
C PRO A 135 -12.73 -13.47 2.45
N HIS A 136 -12.39 -12.28 1.98
CA HIS A 136 -12.25 -12.01 0.56
C HIS A 136 -10.83 -12.23 0.06
N ASN A 137 -10.74 -12.92 -1.08
CA ASN A 137 -9.51 -13.23 -1.77
C ASN A 137 -9.37 -12.31 -3.01
N PRO A 138 -8.27 -11.58 -3.17
CA PRO A 138 -8.05 -10.71 -4.32
C PRO A 138 -8.20 -11.40 -5.68
N ALA A 139 -7.90 -12.70 -5.79
CA ALA A 139 -8.08 -13.46 -7.04
C ALA A 139 -9.54 -13.50 -7.53
N GLN A 140 -10.51 -13.33 -6.64
CA GLN A 140 -11.94 -13.29 -6.96
C GLN A 140 -12.42 -11.88 -7.40
N PHE A 141 -11.57 -10.87 -7.22
CA PHE A 141 -11.91 -9.46 -7.42
C PHE A 141 -10.82 -8.73 -8.24
N GLN A 142 -10.38 -9.38 -9.33
CA GLN A 142 -9.28 -8.85 -10.16
C GLN A 142 -9.57 -7.46 -10.74
N SER A 143 -10.86 -7.13 -10.93
CA SER A 143 -11.29 -5.79 -11.36
C SER A 143 -10.92 -4.66 -10.38
N TYR A 144 -10.52 -4.98 -9.15
CA TYR A 144 -10.00 -3.99 -8.20
C TYR A 144 -8.49 -3.73 -8.35
N GLY A 145 -7.88 -4.28 -9.39
CA GLY A 145 -6.45 -4.20 -9.65
C GLY A 145 -5.64 -5.13 -8.76
N LEU A 146 -4.79 -5.90 -9.37
CA LEU A 146 -3.89 -6.82 -8.68
C LEU A 146 -2.60 -6.13 -8.23
N SER A 147 -1.82 -6.84 -7.43
CA SER A 147 -0.50 -6.43 -6.96
C SER A 147 0.53 -6.42 -8.10
N THR A 148 1.59 -5.61 -7.94
CA THR A 148 2.78 -5.69 -8.80
C THR A 148 3.52 -7.03 -8.70
N TYR A 149 3.10 -7.92 -7.81
CA TYR A 149 3.57 -9.32 -7.70
C TYR A 149 2.71 -10.32 -8.48
N ASN A 150 1.73 -9.83 -9.23
CA ASN A 150 0.92 -10.60 -10.15
C ASN A 150 1.27 -10.24 -11.60
N ASN A 151 0.65 -10.94 -12.52
CA ASN A 151 0.81 -10.73 -13.95
C ASN A 151 -0.54 -10.36 -14.56
N HIS A 152 -0.50 -9.59 -15.64
CA HIS A 152 -1.63 -9.38 -16.53
C HIS A 152 -2.03 -10.67 -17.23
N SER A 153 -3.19 -10.67 -17.87
CA SER A 153 -3.70 -11.84 -18.62
C SER A 153 -2.81 -12.27 -19.79
N ASP A 154 -1.99 -11.38 -20.31
CA ASP A 154 -1.00 -11.65 -21.36
C ASP A 154 0.34 -12.20 -20.83
N GLY A 155 0.47 -12.36 -19.51
CA GLY A 155 1.66 -12.86 -18.83
C GLY A 155 2.72 -11.81 -18.52
N SER A 156 2.56 -10.56 -18.93
CA SER A 156 3.46 -9.47 -18.53
C SER A 156 3.27 -9.11 -17.05
N GLY A 157 4.33 -8.60 -16.41
CA GLY A 157 4.29 -8.18 -15.01
C GLY A 157 3.50 -6.89 -14.83
N ILE A 158 2.74 -6.80 -13.74
CA ILE A 158 2.06 -5.57 -13.32
C ILE A 158 3.10 -4.63 -12.73
N CYS A 159 3.23 -3.44 -13.31
CA CYS A 159 4.24 -2.43 -12.92
C CYS A 159 3.66 -1.24 -12.15
N HIS A 160 2.35 -1.15 -12.04
CA HIS A 160 1.67 -0.03 -11.42
C HIS A 160 0.80 -0.48 -10.24
N ALA A 161 0.84 0.29 -9.15
CA ALA A 161 -0.01 0.08 -8.00
C ALA A 161 -0.56 1.43 -7.52
N SER A 162 -1.82 1.47 -7.16
CA SER A 162 -2.47 2.70 -6.67
C SER A 162 -3.08 2.47 -5.29
N HIS A 163 -3.00 3.48 -4.42
CA HIS A 163 -3.76 3.52 -3.17
C HIS A 163 -5.22 3.95 -3.39
N LYS A 164 -5.55 4.47 -4.57
CA LYS A 164 -6.90 4.93 -4.96
C LYS A 164 -7.76 3.79 -5.49
N ARG A 165 -7.66 2.63 -4.86
CA ARG A 165 -8.40 1.41 -5.16
C ARG A 165 -8.70 0.64 -3.88
N PRO A 166 -9.69 -0.27 -3.84
CA PRO A 166 -9.89 -1.15 -2.70
C PRO A 166 -8.66 -2.01 -2.44
N LEU A 167 -8.14 -2.01 -1.21
CA LEU A 167 -6.98 -2.79 -0.79
C LEU A 167 -7.40 -3.79 0.29
N PHE A 168 -7.50 -5.07 -0.08
CA PHE A 168 -7.90 -6.15 0.82
C PHE A 168 -6.90 -6.39 1.95
N ASN A 169 -5.62 -6.28 1.64
CA ASN A 169 -4.54 -6.46 2.61
C ASN A 169 -4.48 -5.39 3.71
N LEU A 170 -5.25 -4.31 3.59
CA LEU A 170 -5.41 -3.33 4.66
C LEU A 170 -6.62 -3.59 5.54
N ARG A 171 -7.45 -4.60 5.23
CA ARG A 171 -8.59 -4.92 6.07
C ARG A 171 -8.14 -5.62 7.34
N PRO A 172 -8.59 -5.16 8.54
CA PRO A 172 -8.32 -5.87 9.78
C PRO A 172 -8.73 -7.34 9.68
N GLY A 173 -7.87 -8.22 10.14
CA GLY A 173 -8.10 -9.65 10.05
C GLY A 173 -7.78 -10.30 8.70
N TYR A 174 -7.21 -9.58 7.74
CA TYR A 174 -6.76 -10.20 6.50
C TYR A 174 -5.59 -11.15 6.73
N ILE A 175 -5.68 -12.37 6.20
CA ILE A 175 -4.63 -13.40 6.31
C ILE A 175 -3.98 -13.59 4.94
N THR A 176 -2.67 -13.34 4.87
CA THR A 176 -1.89 -13.47 3.64
C THR A 176 -1.50 -14.93 3.35
N PHE A 177 -1.12 -15.70 4.39
CA PHE A 177 -0.63 -17.07 4.22
C PHE A 177 -1.55 -18.08 4.89
N GLY A 178 -1.90 -19.14 4.16
CA GLY A 178 -2.78 -20.20 4.66
C GLY A 178 -2.07 -21.27 5.48
N GLN A 179 -0.72 -21.37 5.39
CA GLN A 179 0.00 -22.45 6.08
C GLN A 179 -0.14 -22.34 7.61
N ALA A 180 -0.31 -23.50 8.24
CA ALA A 180 -0.53 -23.58 9.68
C ALA A 180 0.73 -23.34 10.54
N ASP A 181 1.91 -23.42 9.94
CA ASP A 181 3.22 -23.26 10.58
C ASP A 181 3.70 -21.79 10.68
N CYS A 182 2.90 -20.85 10.19
CA CYS A 182 3.17 -19.42 10.27
C CYS A 182 1.98 -18.63 10.82
N SER A 183 2.20 -17.37 11.24
CA SER A 183 1.12 -16.49 11.72
C SER A 183 0.07 -16.16 10.66
N GLY A 184 0.40 -16.31 9.38
CA GLY A 184 -0.46 -15.89 8.27
C GLY A 184 -0.45 -14.40 7.99
N LEU A 185 0.20 -13.60 8.83
CA LEU A 185 0.15 -12.15 8.80
C LEU A 185 1.37 -11.56 8.10
N ARG A 186 1.15 -10.47 7.37
CA ARG A 186 2.22 -9.73 6.68
C ARG A 186 1.86 -8.24 6.62
N HIS A 187 2.87 -7.38 6.47
CA HIS A 187 2.74 -5.94 6.29
C HIS A 187 1.86 -5.30 7.36
N PHE A 188 0.77 -4.64 6.99
CA PHE A 188 -0.13 -3.93 7.91
C PHE A 188 -0.56 -4.79 9.11
N GLN A 189 -0.96 -6.05 8.90
CA GLN A 189 -1.39 -6.92 10.00
C GLN A 189 -0.21 -7.31 10.92
N ALA A 190 0.97 -7.52 10.35
CA ALA A 190 2.17 -7.80 11.14
C ALA A 190 2.58 -6.55 11.94
N ASP A 191 2.52 -5.37 11.33
CA ASP A 191 2.86 -4.11 11.99
C ASP A 191 1.87 -3.75 13.10
N SER A 192 0.61 -4.16 12.99
CA SER A 192 -0.38 -3.99 14.05
C SER A 192 0.01 -4.68 15.37
N HIS A 193 0.82 -5.74 15.32
CA HIS A 193 1.36 -6.39 16.52
C HIS A 193 2.38 -5.51 17.24
N LEU A 194 3.24 -4.80 16.50
CA LEU A 194 4.16 -3.82 17.09
C LEU A 194 3.37 -2.73 17.83
N ILE A 195 2.35 -2.19 17.17
CA ILE A 195 1.48 -1.15 17.75
C ILE A 195 0.77 -1.67 19.01
N SER A 196 0.19 -2.86 18.94
CA SER A 196 -0.47 -3.50 20.08
C SER A 196 0.49 -3.76 21.23
N TRP A 197 1.73 -4.17 20.93
CA TRP A 197 2.77 -4.40 21.93
C TRP A 197 3.20 -3.09 22.62
N LEU A 198 3.43 -2.01 21.86
CA LEU A 198 3.76 -0.69 22.41
C LEU A 198 2.66 -0.21 23.35
N HIS A 199 1.40 -0.32 22.91
CA HIS A 199 0.24 0.02 23.73
C HIS A 199 0.18 -0.80 25.02
N ALA A 200 0.34 -2.12 24.94
CA ALA A 200 0.32 -3.02 26.10
C ALA A 200 1.46 -2.74 27.11
N LYS A 201 2.59 -2.18 26.62
CA LYS A 201 3.73 -1.78 27.46
C LYS A 201 3.60 -0.35 28.01
N GLY A 202 2.58 0.40 27.61
CA GLY A 202 2.43 1.81 27.99
C GLY A 202 3.53 2.71 27.41
N ILE A 203 4.04 2.37 26.22
CA ILE A 203 5.04 3.17 25.52
C ILE A 203 4.30 4.11 24.58
N ASP A 204 4.47 5.41 24.78
CA ASP A 204 3.91 6.43 23.92
C ASP A 204 4.68 6.47 22.60
N TYR A 205 3.95 6.57 21.49
CA TYR A 205 4.49 6.63 20.15
C TYR A 205 3.62 7.54 19.26
N ASP A 206 4.23 8.09 18.22
CA ASP A 206 3.55 8.72 17.09
C ASP A 206 3.65 7.83 15.86
N ILE A 207 2.65 7.89 14.99
CA ILE A 207 2.66 7.29 13.65
C ILE A 207 3.09 8.35 12.65
N VAL A 208 4.02 7.99 11.76
CA VAL A 208 4.34 8.72 10.53
C VAL A 208 4.24 7.73 9.39
N THR A 209 3.65 8.13 8.26
CA THR A 209 3.55 7.29 7.06
C THR A 209 4.66 7.62 6.06
N ASP A 210 4.88 6.73 5.08
CA ASP A 210 5.81 7.02 3.98
C ASP A 210 5.40 8.27 3.21
N GLU A 211 4.11 8.59 3.19
CA GLU A 211 3.56 9.76 2.47
C GLU A 211 3.94 11.08 3.16
N GLU A 212 3.85 11.16 4.49
CA GLU A 212 4.37 12.30 5.26
C GLU A 212 5.88 12.40 5.12
N LEU A 213 6.60 11.28 5.20
CA LEU A 213 8.05 11.27 5.02
C LEU A 213 8.46 11.74 3.62
N HIS A 214 7.71 11.36 2.58
CA HIS A 214 7.93 11.83 1.21
C HIS A 214 7.71 13.34 1.09
N ASN A 215 6.62 13.85 1.65
CA ASN A 215 6.20 15.24 1.48
C ASN A 215 6.95 16.21 2.38
N GLU A 216 7.32 15.81 3.59
CA GLU A 216 7.92 16.66 4.62
C GLU A 216 9.43 16.44 4.78
N GLY A 217 9.95 15.36 4.21
CA GLY A 217 11.37 15.04 4.30
C GLY A 217 11.81 14.67 5.72
N VAL A 218 13.05 14.97 6.04
CA VAL A 218 13.63 14.66 7.36
C VAL A 218 12.88 15.32 8.52
N GLU A 219 12.19 16.43 8.26
CA GLU A 219 11.43 17.18 9.27
C GLU A 219 10.31 16.32 9.87
N ALA A 220 9.77 15.35 9.14
CA ALA A 220 8.77 14.42 9.65
C ALA A 220 9.28 13.53 10.80
N ILE A 221 10.60 13.26 10.86
CA ILE A 221 11.15 12.26 11.77
C ILE A 221 12.35 12.70 12.64
N GLN A 222 13.04 13.80 12.31
CA GLN A 222 14.31 14.18 12.96
C GLN A 222 14.17 14.53 14.45
N GLN A 223 12.99 14.96 14.91
CA GLN A 223 12.75 15.36 16.29
C GLN A 223 12.52 14.18 17.24
N TYR A 224 12.29 12.99 16.74
CA TYR A 224 12.11 11.80 17.56
C TYR A 224 13.44 11.30 18.12
N LYS A 225 13.40 10.66 19.29
CA LYS A 225 14.60 10.03 19.87
C LYS A 225 14.90 8.67 19.25
N ALA A 226 13.87 8.02 18.73
CA ALA A 226 13.98 6.75 18.04
C ALA A 226 12.91 6.68 16.95
N VAL A 227 13.27 6.10 15.81
CA VAL A 227 12.39 5.78 14.72
C VAL A 227 12.42 4.25 14.53
N VAL A 228 11.27 3.63 14.60
CA VAL A 228 11.10 2.18 14.37
C VAL A 228 10.27 2.01 13.12
N THR A 229 10.75 1.22 12.19
CA THR A 229 10.00 0.87 10.97
C THR A 229 9.04 -0.29 11.22
N GLY A 230 8.08 -0.46 10.33
CA GLY A 230 7.27 -1.67 10.27
C GLY A 230 8.09 -2.93 9.95
N SER A 231 7.41 -4.06 9.83
CA SER A 231 8.04 -5.38 9.59
C SER A 231 8.70 -5.50 8.22
N HIS A 232 8.32 -4.67 7.25
CA HIS A 232 8.79 -4.81 5.86
C HIS A 232 8.85 -3.46 5.12
N PRO A 233 9.80 -2.57 5.48
CA PRO A 233 10.01 -1.28 4.80
C PRO A 233 10.81 -1.51 3.51
N GLU A 234 10.15 -1.87 2.42
CA GLU A 234 10.83 -2.30 1.18
C GLU A 234 10.83 -1.20 0.10
N TYR A 235 9.74 -0.46 -0.03
CA TYR A 235 9.56 0.49 -1.12
C TYR A 235 9.69 1.93 -0.64
N HIS A 236 10.57 2.66 -1.30
CA HIS A 236 10.90 4.04 -0.98
C HIS A 236 10.91 4.90 -2.24
N THR A 237 10.60 6.18 -2.09
CA THR A 237 10.92 7.19 -3.08
C THR A 237 12.32 7.76 -2.82
N SER A 238 12.88 8.49 -3.79
CA SER A 238 14.14 9.23 -3.59
C SER A 238 14.04 10.17 -2.37
N GLU A 239 12.91 10.85 -2.22
CA GLU A 239 12.65 11.79 -1.13
C GLU A 239 12.64 11.09 0.24
N THR A 240 12.01 9.91 0.33
CA THR A 240 12.02 9.15 1.61
C THR A 240 13.42 8.61 1.94
N LEU A 241 14.21 8.21 0.96
CA LEU A 241 15.60 7.78 1.18
C LEU A 241 16.48 8.93 1.62
N ASP A 242 16.34 10.10 0.97
CA ASP A 242 17.06 11.30 1.34
C ASP A 242 16.72 11.76 2.76
N ALA A 243 15.46 11.61 3.17
CA ALA A 243 15.00 11.89 4.52
C ALA A 243 15.54 10.92 5.57
N LEU A 244 15.62 9.63 5.26
CA LEU A 244 16.11 8.59 6.16
C LEU A 244 17.64 8.61 6.34
N THR A 245 18.37 9.03 5.31
CA THR A 245 19.83 9.03 5.32
C THR A 245 20.44 9.77 6.51
N PRO A 246 20.13 11.06 6.79
CA PRO A 246 20.70 11.77 7.94
C PRO A 246 20.28 11.15 9.29
N VAL A 247 19.08 10.62 9.39
CA VAL A 247 18.58 9.99 10.62
C VAL A 247 19.32 8.68 10.89
N SER A 248 19.67 7.92 9.86
CA SER A 248 20.44 6.67 10.00
C SER A 248 21.82 6.87 10.61
N TYR A 249 22.43 8.05 10.46
CA TYR A 249 23.71 8.38 11.06
C TYR A 249 23.63 8.91 12.50
N THR A 250 22.46 9.40 12.92
CA THR A 250 22.27 10.04 14.22
C THR A 250 21.44 9.24 15.20
N HIS A 251 20.69 8.26 14.71
CA HIS A 251 19.80 7.40 15.50
C HIS A 251 20.18 5.93 15.30
N LEU A 252 19.82 5.10 16.29
CA LEU A 252 20.01 3.66 16.17
C LEU A 252 19.02 3.12 15.11
N THR A 253 19.53 2.68 13.98
CA THR A 253 18.72 2.05 12.93
C THR A 253 19.03 0.58 12.83
N LEU A 254 17.99 -0.24 12.64
CA LEU A 254 18.17 -1.64 12.26
C LEU A 254 18.41 -1.71 10.74
N PRO A 255 19.44 -2.49 10.30
CA PRO A 255 19.78 -2.55 8.89
C PRO A 255 18.81 -3.46 8.15
N THR A 256 17.95 -2.92 7.31
CA THR A 256 17.42 -3.65 6.14
C THR A 256 16.73 -2.65 5.21
N MET A 257 17.42 -2.23 4.19
CA MET A 257 16.78 -1.48 3.12
C MET A 257 17.28 -2.02 1.78
N CYS A 258 16.35 -2.52 0.96
CA CYS A 258 16.57 -2.63 -0.48
C CYS A 258 16.09 -1.34 -1.13
N VAL A 259 16.98 -0.67 -1.84
CA VAL A 259 16.63 0.51 -2.62
C VAL A 259 16.05 0.06 -3.95
N VAL A 260 14.86 0.51 -4.26
CA VAL A 260 14.27 0.38 -5.58
C VAL A 260 13.92 1.79 -6.04
N ASP A 261 14.38 2.18 -7.23
CA ASP A 261 13.91 3.40 -7.89
C ASP A 261 12.42 3.24 -8.22
N VAL A 262 11.59 4.14 -7.73
CA VAL A 262 10.13 4.16 -7.90
C VAL A 262 9.74 5.30 -8.83
#